data_1b4c80d88fc8be43127ffc654f0b2eee
#
_entry.id   1b4c80d88fc8be43127ffc654f0b2eee
#
_cell.length_a   1.000
_cell.length_b   1.000
_cell.length_c   1.000
_cell.angle_alpha   90.00
_cell.angle_beta   90.00
_cell.angle_gamma   90.00
#
_symmetry.space_group_name_H-M   'P 1'
#
loop_
_entity.id
_entity.type
_entity.pdbx_description
1 polymer ?
#
loop_
_entity_poly.entity_id
_entity_poly.type
_entity_poly.pdbx_seq_one_letter_code
_entity_poly.pdbx_strand_id
1 'polypeptide(L)'
;MTFLVHRLHRAAAVVMAGAAAGGCALMEPPREPPQPPPPSISIARLYEQPAERSFINGMRFYEDGQYERAEVMFKRALADGLRDRNDMAAANKHLAFIACAYSRPSECESAFRAAFTADPSFRLTDAEVGHPLWGPVYKRVAAEAAPSAAKK
;
A
#
# COMPACT_ATOMS: atom_id res chain seq x y z
N MET A 1 25.04 43.75 54.13
CA MET A 1 23.99 44.38 54.94
C MET A 1 22.97 43.30 55.22
N THR A 2 23.10 42.57 56.34
CA THR A 2 22.48 42.85 57.62
C THR A 2 20.94 42.64 57.50
N PHE A 3 20.25 41.83 58.21
CA PHE A 3 20.18 41.22 59.51
C PHE A 3 19.10 40.14 59.45
N LEU A 4 19.24 38.98 60.00
CA LEU A 4 19.15 38.50 61.37
C LEU A 4 17.74 38.13 61.84
N VAL A 5 17.53 36.86 62.07
CA VAL A 5 17.05 36.21 63.29
C VAL A 5 15.60 36.46 63.77
N HIS A 6 14.89 35.40 63.99
CA HIS A 6 14.37 34.90 65.28
C HIS A 6 13.42 33.73 65.02
N ARG A 7 13.76 32.51 65.40
CA ARG A 7 13.49 31.80 66.65
C ARG A 7 12.05 31.93 67.19
N LEU A 8 11.32 30.90 67.33
CA LEU A 8 11.02 30.14 68.54
C LEU A 8 9.78 29.24 68.41
N HIS A 9 9.97 27.98 68.60
CA HIS A 9 9.32 27.05 69.54
C HIS A 9 7.82 27.15 69.79
N ARG A 10 7.12 26.02 69.61
CA ARG A 10 6.39 25.18 70.58
C ARG A 10 5.54 24.19 69.80
N ALA A 11 5.83 22.96 69.86
CA ALA A 11 5.35 21.95 70.77
C ALA A 11 3.90 21.46 70.53
N ALA A 12 3.86 20.20 70.09
CA ALA A 12 2.96 19.12 70.47
C ALA A 12 1.45 19.28 70.24
N ALA A 13 0.93 18.44 69.34
CA ALA A 13 -0.17 17.51 69.68
C ALA A 13 -0.27 16.42 68.62
N VAL A 14 -0.02 15.21 69.06
CA VAL A 14 -0.29 13.97 68.30
C VAL A 14 -1.82 13.77 68.34
N VAL A 15 -2.44 13.76 67.17
CA VAL A 15 -3.77 13.19 67.01
C VAL A 15 -3.68 12.11 65.94
N MET A 16 -3.68 10.88 66.35
CA MET A 16 -3.93 9.70 65.56
C MET A 16 -5.36 9.75 65.07
N ALA A 17 -5.57 10.08 63.80
CA ALA A 17 -6.82 9.82 63.09
C ALA A 17 -6.55 8.81 62.01
N GLY A 18 -6.94 7.56 62.23
CA GLY A 18 -6.93 6.49 61.26
C GLY A 18 -7.86 6.82 60.09
N ALA A 19 -7.29 7.10 58.97
CA ALA A 19 -8.01 7.14 57.72
C ALA A 19 -7.88 5.76 57.06
N ALA A 20 -8.98 5.00 57.09
CA ALA A 20 -9.16 3.83 56.25
C ALA A 20 -9.09 4.24 54.78
N ALA A 21 -7.97 4.05 54.16
CA ALA A 21 -7.84 4.16 52.70
C ALA A 21 -8.61 3.00 52.07
N GLY A 22 -9.88 3.25 51.72
CA GLY A 22 -10.62 2.38 50.82
C GLY A 22 -9.92 2.40 49.46
N GLY A 23 -9.12 1.36 49.22
CA GLY A 23 -8.56 1.13 47.90
C GLY A 23 -9.67 0.81 46.93
N CYS A 24 -10.03 1.79 46.08
CA CYS A 24 -10.72 1.49 44.85
C CYS A 24 -9.75 0.67 43.99
N ALA A 25 -9.86 -0.63 44.09
CA ALA A 25 -9.28 -1.53 43.08
C ALA A 25 -10.00 -1.17 41.77
N LEU A 26 -9.34 -0.36 40.94
CA LEU A 26 -9.71 -0.21 39.53
C LEU A 26 -9.61 -1.62 38.97
N MET A 27 -10.75 -2.24 38.73
CA MET A 27 -10.83 -3.49 37.98
C MET A 27 -10.31 -3.18 36.59
N GLU A 28 -9.03 -3.49 36.35
CA GLU A 28 -8.44 -3.47 35.02
C GLU A 28 -9.23 -4.48 34.18
N PRO A 29 -9.80 -4.05 33.03
CA PRO A 29 -10.56 -4.98 32.19
C PRO A 29 -9.64 -6.15 31.82
N PRO A 30 -10.16 -7.38 31.68
CA PRO A 30 -9.37 -8.52 31.30
C PRO A 30 -8.57 -8.17 30.03
N ARG A 31 -7.26 -8.29 30.10
CA ARG A 31 -6.40 -8.11 28.91
C ARG A 31 -6.82 -9.13 27.89
N GLU A 32 -7.30 -8.63 26.75
CA GLU A 32 -7.58 -9.45 25.59
C GLU A 32 -6.30 -10.27 25.25
N PRO A 33 -6.42 -11.58 25.06
CA PRO A 33 -5.24 -12.38 24.71
C PRO A 33 -4.58 -11.80 23.46
N PRO A 34 -3.23 -11.80 23.39
CA PRO A 34 -2.53 -11.27 22.23
C PRO A 34 -3.08 -11.92 20.96
N GLN A 35 -3.60 -11.11 20.06
CA GLN A 35 -4.05 -11.61 18.76
C GLN A 35 -2.85 -12.25 18.06
N PRO A 36 -3.02 -13.45 17.47
CA PRO A 36 -1.95 -14.06 16.69
C PRO A 36 -1.54 -13.07 15.59
N PRO A 37 -0.23 -12.91 15.33
CA PRO A 37 0.22 -12.02 14.26
C PRO A 37 -0.46 -12.42 12.96
N PRO A 38 -0.84 -11.44 12.10
CA PRO A 38 -1.44 -11.75 10.81
C PRO A 38 -0.50 -12.71 10.06
N PRO A 39 -1.04 -13.67 9.30
CA PRO A 39 -0.22 -14.62 8.57
C PRO A 39 0.74 -13.84 7.67
N SER A 40 2.02 -13.90 7.97
CA SER A 40 3.06 -13.36 7.10
C SER A 40 3.01 -14.17 5.81
N ILE A 41 2.53 -13.54 4.73
CA ILE A 41 2.65 -14.12 3.39
C ILE A 41 4.14 -14.13 3.10
N SER A 42 4.78 -15.28 3.26
CA SER A 42 6.18 -15.40 2.93
C SER A 42 6.33 -15.27 1.41
N ILE A 43 7.34 -14.54 0.95
CA ILE A 43 7.70 -14.43 -0.47
C ILE A 43 7.83 -15.82 -1.11
N ALA A 44 8.26 -16.83 -0.34
CA ALA A 44 8.30 -18.22 -0.77
C ALA A 44 6.94 -18.75 -1.24
N ARG A 45 5.84 -18.43 -0.53
CA ARG A 45 4.49 -18.83 -0.94
C ARG A 45 4.01 -18.15 -2.23
N LEU A 46 4.41 -16.90 -2.46
CA LEU A 46 4.13 -16.22 -3.73
C LEU A 46 4.83 -16.92 -4.91
N TYR A 47 6.06 -17.41 -4.68
CA TYR A 47 6.78 -18.19 -5.71
C TYR A 47 6.18 -19.58 -5.97
N GLU A 48 5.35 -20.12 -5.08
CA GLU A 48 4.64 -21.38 -5.28
C GLU A 48 3.46 -21.24 -6.24
N GLN A 49 2.93 -20.02 -6.42
CA GLN A 49 1.80 -19.74 -7.32
C GLN A 49 2.33 -19.38 -8.71
N PRO A 50 1.92 -20.09 -9.77
CA PRO A 50 2.46 -19.88 -11.13
C PRO A 50 2.25 -18.46 -11.66
N ALA A 51 1.09 -17.87 -11.41
CA ALA A 51 0.75 -16.52 -11.87
C ALA A 51 1.63 -15.45 -11.23
N GLU A 52 1.75 -15.47 -9.90
CA GLU A 52 2.54 -14.53 -9.12
C GLU A 52 4.04 -14.67 -9.46
N ARG A 53 4.53 -15.89 -9.62
CA ARG A 53 5.90 -16.14 -10.06
C ARG A 53 6.16 -15.56 -11.44
N SER A 54 5.22 -15.74 -12.39
CA SER A 54 5.32 -15.17 -13.72
C SER A 54 5.31 -13.64 -13.66
N PHE A 55 4.47 -13.03 -12.82
CA PHE A 55 4.44 -11.59 -12.61
C PHE A 55 5.77 -11.04 -12.07
N ILE A 56 6.31 -11.65 -11.00
CA ILE A 56 7.59 -11.25 -10.42
C ILE A 56 8.73 -11.37 -11.44
N ASN A 57 8.75 -12.44 -12.22
CA ASN A 57 9.76 -12.61 -13.27
C ASN A 57 9.59 -11.56 -14.39
N GLY A 58 8.35 -11.20 -14.73
CA GLY A 58 8.05 -10.12 -15.66
C GLY A 58 8.63 -8.78 -15.19
N MET A 59 8.43 -8.45 -13.93
CA MET A 59 8.99 -7.23 -13.33
C MET A 59 10.52 -7.22 -13.40
N ARG A 60 11.19 -8.32 -13.03
CA ARG A 60 12.63 -8.41 -13.10
C ARG A 60 13.16 -8.25 -14.53
N PHE A 61 12.54 -8.93 -15.50
CA PHE A 61 12.95 -8.78 -16.90
C PHE A 61 12.73 -7.37 -17.43
N TYR A 62 11.66 -6.68 -16.98
CA TYR A 62 11.40 -5.31 -17.33
C TYR A 62 12.48 -4.36 -16.76
N GLU A 63 12.84 -4.51 -15.50
CA GLU A 63 13.91 -3.76 -14.83
C GLU A 63 15.28 -3.99 -15.48
N ASP A 64 15.54 -5.22 -15.93
CA ASP A 64 16.75 -5.61 -16.66
C ASP A 64 16.76 -5.14 -18.14
N GLY A 65 15.71 -4.44 -18.60
CA GLY A 65 15.57 -4.00 -19.99
C GLY A 65 15.26 -5.12 -21.00
N GLN A 66 14.91 -6.32 -20.51
CA GLN A 66 14.59 -7.50 -21.33
C GLN A 66 13.08 -7.52 -21.67
N TYR A 67 12.64 -6.51 -22.43
CA TYR A 67 11.23 -6.20 -22.61
C TYR A 67 10.43 -7.33 -23.28
N GLU A 68 10.99 -8.05 -24.24
CA GLU A 68 10.30 -9.17 -24.88
C GLU A 68 10.05 -10.31 -23.91
N ARG A 69 11.01 -10.58 -23.03
CA ARG A 69 10.84 -11.60 -21.97
C ARG A 69 9.84 -11.14 -20.90
N ALA A 70 9.90 -9.87 -20.53
CA ALA A 70 8.95 -9.27 -19.62
C ALA A 70 7.52 -9.40 -20.15
N GLU A 71 7.31 -9.08 -21.43
CA GLU A 71 6.01 -9.19 -22.10
C GLU A 71 5.44 -10.61 -22.02
N VAL A 72 6.27 -11.61 -22.33
CA VAL A 72 5.87 -13.02 -22.23
C VAL A 72 5.46 -13.39 -20.80
N MET A 73 6.22 -12.94 -19.81
CA MET A 73 5.95 -13.25 -18.41
C MET A 73 4.69 -12.55 -17.89
N PHE A 74 4.45 -11.29 -18.23
CA PHE A 74 3.22 -10.59 -17.86
C PHE A 74 1.97 -11.22 -18.51
N LYS A 75 2.05 -11.54 -19.79
CA LYS A 75 0.95 -12.24 -20.48
C LYS A 75 0.65 -13.59 -19.84
N ARG A 76 1.70 -14.32 -19.46
CA ARG A 76 1.56 -15.59 -18.75
C ARG A 76 0.95 -15.42 -17.36
N ALA A 77 1.39 -14.45 -16.57
CA ALA A 77 0.82 -14.17 -15.25
C ALA A 77 -0.70 -13.93 -15.32
N LEU A 78 -1.13 -13.11 -16.28
CA LEU A 78 -2.55 -12.83 -16.48
C LEU A 78 -3.32 -14.08 -16.95
N ALA A 79 -2.74 -14.88 -17.84
CA ALA A 79 -3.34 -16.13 -18.34
C ALA A 79 -3.42 -17.21 -17.25
N ASP A 80 -2.43 -17.32 -16.38
CA ASP A 80 -2.38 -18.25 -15.25
C ASP A 80 -3.28 -17.81 -14.07
N GLY A 81 -3.98 -16.66 -14.20
CA GLY A 81 -4.99 -16.20 -13.26
C GLY A 81 -4.44 -15.41 -12.10
N LEU A 82 -3.57 -14.44 -12.37
CA LEU A 82 -3.14 -13.42 -11.39
C LEU A 82 -4.36 -12.78 -10.74
N ARG A 83 -4.41 -12.76 -9.39
CA ARG A 83 -5.65 -12.44 -8.65
C ARG A 83 -5.66 -11.07 -8.02
N ASP A 84 -4.51 -10.57 -7.61
CA ASP A 84 -4.43 -9.24 -7.01
C ASP A 84 -4.70 -8.17 -8.07
N ARG A 85 -5.64 -7.25 -7.76
CA ARG A 85 -6.07 -6.22 -8.72
C ARG A 85 -4.95 -5.23 -9.05
N ASN A 86 -4.11 -4.90 -8.08
CA ASN A 86 -3.00 -3.99 -8.28
C ASN A 86 -1.93 -4.65 -9.15
N ASP A 87 -1.64 -5.94 -8.91
CA ASP A 87 -0.70 -6.71 -9.73
C ASP A 87 -1.20 -6.90 -11.16
N MET A 88 -2.51 -7.17 -11.33
CA MET A 88 -3.14 -7.23 -12.65
C MET A 88 -3.04 -5.89 -13.39
N ALA A 89 -3.32 -4.78 -12.70
CA ALA A 89 -3.19 -3.44 -13.27
C ALA A 89 -1.72 -3.12 -13.59
N ALA A 90 -0.79 -3.49 -12.72
CA ALA A 90 0.65 -3.32 -12.94
C ALA A 90 1.17 -4.14 -14.12
N ALA A 91 0.76 -5.41 -14.26
CA ALA A 91 1.11 -6.24 -15.41
C ALA A 91 0.64 -5.60 -16.72
N ASN A 92 -0.62 -5.17 -16.77
CA ASN A 92 -1.20 -4.51 -17.93
C ASN A 92 -0.53 -3.14 -18.21
N LYS A 93 -0.16 -2.37 -17.17
CA LYS A 93 0.63 -1.14 -17.31
C LYS A 93 1.94 -1.40 -18.05
N HIS A 94 2.71 -2.40 -17.63
CA HIS A 94 3.98 -2.72 -18.25
C HIS A 94 3.81 -3.25 -19.69
N LEU A 95 2.75 -4.03 -19.94
CA LEU A 95 2.39 -4.44 -21.30
C LEU A 95 2.08 -3.22 -22.19
N ALA A 96 1.36 -2.22 -21.65
CA ALA A 96 1.10 -0.97 -22.38
C ALA A 96 2.40 -0.21 -22.69
N PHE A 97 3.29 -0.08 -21.72
CA PHE A 97 4.58 0.60 -21.93
C PHE A 97 5.41 -0.09 -23.01
N ILE A 98 5.53 -1.41 -22.93
CA ILE A 98 6.24 -2.21 -23.93
C ILE A 98 5.60 -2.03 -25.32
N ALA A 99 4.29 -2.18 -25.42
CA ALA A 99 3.59 -2.05 -26.70
C ALA A 99 3.74 -0.66 -27.31
N CYS A 100 3.64 0.41 -26.51
CA CYS A 100 3.87 1.77 -26.96
C CYS A 100 5.33 1.99 -27.43
N ALA A 101 6.30 1.47 -26.68
CA ALA A 101 7.72 1.58 -27.04
C ALA A 101 8.06 0.87 -28.36
N TYR A 102 7.40 -0.27 -28.61
CA TYR A 102 7.54 -1.02 -29.85
C TYR A 102 6.58 -0.58 -30.97
N SER A 103 6.01 0.61 -30.88
CA SER A 103 5.11 1.19 -31.90
C SER A 103 3.91 0.30 -32.24
N ARG A 104 3.31 -0.31 -31.21
CA ARG A 104 2.08 -1.14 -31.30
C ARG A 104 0.90 -0.41 -30.63
N PRO A 105 0.36 0.66 -31.25
CA PRO A 105 -0.58 1.58 -30.59
C PRO A 105 -1.89 0.90 -30.14
N SER A 106 -2.42 -0.03 -30.91
CA SER A 106 -3.66 -0.74 -30.55
C SER A 106 -3.47 -1.62 -29.31
N GLU A 107 -2.33 -2.30 -29.21
CA GLU A 107 -2.02 -3.11 -28.03
C GLU A 107 -1.76 -2.24 -26.80
N CYS A 108 -1.04 -1.12 -26.97
CA CYS A 108 -0.81 -0.15 -25.91
C CYS A 108 -2.13 0.36 -25.31
N GLU A 109 -3.07 0.77 -26.17
CA GLU A 109 -4.38 1.24 -25.74
C GLU A 109 -5.20 0.16 -25.07
N SER A 110 -5.25 -1.05 -25.66
CA SER A 110 -5.91 -2.22 -25.07
C SER A 110 -5.37 -2.56 -23.69
N ALA A 111 -4.06 -2.54 -23.52
CA ALA A 111 -3.42 -2.86 -22.25
C ALA A 111 -3.75 -1.80 -21.18
N PHE A 112 -3.77 -0.51 -21.50
CA PHE A 112 -4.24 0.50 -20.56
C PHE A 112 -5.72 0.33 -20.18
N ARG A 113 -6.60 -0.01 -21.12
CA ARG A 113 -8.00 -0.33 -20.82
C ARG A 113 -8.11 -1.53 -19.88
N ALA A 114 -7.29 -2.56 -20.11
CA ALA A 114 -7.23 -3.73 -19.24
C ALA A 114 -6.74 -3.38 -17.83
N ALA A 115 -5.78 -2.45 -17.69
CA ALA A 115 -5.33 -1.97 -16.39
C ALA A 115 -6.48 -1.29 -15.62
N PHE A 116 -7.24 -0.40 -16.24
CA PHE A 116 -8.42 0.23 -15.62
C PHE A 116 -9.56 -0.74 -15.34
N THR A 117 -9.70 -1.78 -16.15
CA THR A 117 -10.68 -2.86 -15.89
C THR A 117 -10.30 -3.69 -14.66
N ALA A 118 -9.00 -3.98 -14.50
CA ALA A 118 -8.49 -4.71 -13.35
C ALA A 118 -8.62 -3.88 -12.06
N ASP A 119 -8.22 -2.61 -12.14
CA ASP A 119 -8.34 -1.66 -11.03
C ASP A 119 -8.84 -0.29 -11.53
N PRO A 120 -10.12 0.06 -11.28
CA PRO A 120 -10.66 1.37 -11.63
C PRO A 120 -9.95 2.56 -10.95
N SER A 121 -9.22 2.31 -9.87
CA SER A 121 -8.42 3.33 -9.17
C SER A 121 -7.00 3.46 -9.74
N PHE A 122 -6.63 2.63 -10.72
CA PHE A 122 -5.31 2.64 -11.34
C PHE A 122 -4.91 4.05 -11.82
N ARG A 123 -3.68 4.46 -11.48
CA ARG A 123 -3.09 5.73 -11.94
C ARG A 123 -1.62 5.52 -12.22
N LEU A 124 -1.13 6.19 -13.26
CA LEU A 124 0.29 6.36 -13.48
C LEU A 124 0.86 7.41 -12.52
N THR A 125 2.12 7.29 -12.17
CA THR A 125 2.85 8.34 -11.46
C THR A 125 3.04 9.57 -12.36
N ASP A 126 3.32 10.74 -11.77
CA ASP A 126 3.53 11.97 -12.53
C ASP A 126 4.66 11.84 -13.56
N ALA A 127 5.73 11.11 -13.20
CA ALA A 127 6.84 10.83 -14.10
C ALA A 127 6.40 9.95 -15.30
N GLU A 128 5.58 8.93 -15.04
CA GLU A 128 5.07 8.05 -16.10
C GLU A 128 4.08 8.77 -17.03
N VAL A 129 3.18 9.60 -16.47
CA VAL A 129 2.20 10.38 -17.24
C VAL A 129 2.87 11.35 -18.20
N GLY A 130 4.04 11.88 -17.85
CA GLY A 130 4.83 12.80 -18.67
C GLY A 130 5.55 12.15 -19.85
N HIS A 131 5.62 10.84 -19.92
CA HIS A 131 6.41 10.14 -20.94
C HIS A 131 5.82 10.32 -22.35
N PRO A 132 6.65 10.65 -23.37
CA PRO A 132 6.16 11.01 -24.71
C PRO A 132 5.50 9.88 -25.49
N LEU A 133 5.90 8.61 -25.24
CA LEU A 133 5.38 7.48 -26.03
C LEU A 133 4.01 7.02 -25.52
N TRP A 134 3.81 6.89 -24.22
CA TRP A 134 2.57 6.35 -23.66
C TRP A 134 1.70 7.36 -22.93
N GLY A 135 2.25 8.49 -22.47
CA GLY A 135 1.49 9.49 -21.73
C GLY A 135 0.23 9.99 -22.48
N PRO A 136 0.30 10.34 -23.76
CA PRO A 136 -0.87 10.74 -24.54
C PRO A 136 -1.92 9.63 -24.66
N VAL A 137 -1.50 8.38 -24.85
CA VAL A 137 -2.39 7.22 -24.93
C VAL A 137 -3.09 6.99 -23.60
N TYR A 138 -2.30 6.98 -22.51
CA TYR A 138 -2.84 6.85 -21.15
C TYR A 138 -3.91 7.91 -20.85
N LYS A 139 -3.62 9.19 -21.10
CA LYS A 139 -4.56 10.30 -20.83
C LYS A 139 -5.88 10.12 -21.57
N ARG A 140 -5.85 9.67 -22.80
CA ARG A 140 -7.05 9.39 -23.59
C ARG A 140 -7.86 8.25 -22.97
N VAL A 141 -7.22 7.12 -22.69
CA VAL A 141 -7.89 5.95 -22.09
C VAL A 141 -8.41 6.26 -20.68
N ALA A 142 -7.66 7.02 -19.89
CA ALA A 142 -8.09 7.43 -18.56
C ALA A 142 -9.35 8.32 -18.59
N ALA A 143 -9.45 9.21 -19.59
CA ALA A 143 -10.63 10.03 -19.77
C ALA A 143 -11.87 9.21 -20.15
N GLU A 144 -11.69 8.12 -20.92
CA GLU A 144 -12.76 7.18 -21.29
C GLU A 144 -13.18 6.30 -20.11
N ALA A 145 -12.22 5.88 -19.29
CA ALA A 145 -12.44 5.04 -18.10
C ALA A 145 -13.04 5.82 -16.93
N ALA A 146 -12.93 7.14 -16.92
CA ALA A 146 -13.55 7.96 -15.87
C ALA A 146 -15.07 7.74 -15.91
N PRO A 147 -15.73 7.50 -14.76
CA PRO A 147 -17.19 7.42 -14.73
C PRO A 147 -17.72 8.73 -15.34
N SER A 148 -18.54 8.61 -16.39
CA SER A 148 -19.18 9.77 -16.97
C SER A 148 -19.88 10.53 -15.84
N ALA A 149 -19.37 11.72 -15.51
CA ALA A 149 -20.05 12.59 -14.58
C ALA A 149 -21.48 12.70 -15.08
N ALA A 150 -22.41 12.13 -14.32
CA ALA A 150 -23.80 12.07 -14.69
C ALA A 150 -24.22 13.47 -15.16
N LYS A 151 -24.60 13.56 -16.43
CA LYS A 151 -25.25 14.76 -16.96
C LYS A 151 -26.49 14.97 -16.10
N LYS A 152 -26.40 15.95 -15.21
CA LYS A 152 -27.50 16.47 -14.43
C LYS A 152 -28.27 17.43 -15.28
#